data_c4642c00b7ccfaa61170e7ae63a53deb
#
_entry.id   c4642c00b7ccfaa61170e7ae63a53deb
#
_cell.length_a   1.000
_cell.length_b   1.000
_cell.length_c   1.000
_cell.angle_alpha   90.00
_cell.angle_beta   90.00
_cell.angle_gamma   90.00
#
_symmetry.space_group_name_H-M   'P 1'
#
loop_
_entity.id
_entity.type
_entity.pdbx_description
1 polymer ?
#
loop_
_entity_poly.entity_id
_entity_poly.type
_entity_poly.pdbx_seq_one_letter_code
_entity_poly.pdbx_strand_id
1 'polypeptide(L)'
;MNALNSKLLEELNSALTDADNNDSVRTIILTGSEKAFAAGADIKEMISKSFVDMFYKNFFSNDLDRIQATRKPIIAAVAGYALGGGCELAMRCDFILAADSAKFGQPEINLGVMAGFGGTQLLSKFVGKSKAMEMHLTGRNMDAEEAERSGLVSRVVPAEDLLKEAKAVAYKIAEKSMLSTMGIKESINLSLIHISSP
;
A
#
# COMPACT_ATOMS: atom_id res chain seq x y z
N MET A 1 3.22 -2.06 -16.00
CA MET A 1 2.60 -2.72 -14.80
C MET A 1 3.04 -2.03 -13.51
N ASN A 2 3.57 -0.81 -13.59
CA ASN A 2 4.01 -0.01 -12.44
C ASN A 2 4.92 -0.79 -11.48
N ALA A 3 5.96 -1.47 -12.03
CA ALA A 3 6.95 -2.12 -11.20
C ALA A 3 7.68 -1.07 -10.35
N LEU A 4 7.82 -1.35 -9.06
CA LEU A 4 8.49 -0.46 -8.11
C LEU A 4 9.99 -0.56 -8.34
N ASN A 5 10.55 0.46 -8.96
CA ASN A 5 12.00 0.67 -9.12
C ASN A 5 12.43 1.94 -8.39
N SER A 6 13.73 2.12 -8.25
CA SER A 6 14.31 3.26 -7.51
C SER A 6 13.80 4.60 -8.03
N LYS A 7 13.68 4.77 -9.35
CA LYS A 7 13.20 6.02 -9.96
C LYS A 7 11.74 6.31 -9.61
N LEU A 8 10.85 5.31 -9.72
CA LEU A 8 9.44 5.48 -9.39
C LEU A 8 9.26 5.83 -7.91
N LEU A 9 10.04 5.19 -7.02
CA LEU A 9 9.97 5.46 -5.59
C LEU A 9 10.48 6.86 -5.24
N GLU A 10 11.55 7.32 -5.90
CA GLU A 10 12.06 8.69 -5.75
C GLU A 10 11.01 9.73 -6.19
N GLU A 11 10.39 9.54 -7.37
CA GLU A 11 9.33 10.40 -7.88
C GLU A 11 8.09 10.40 -6.96
N LEU A 12 7.69 9.24 -6.45
CA LEU A 12 6.59 9.11 -5.48
C LEU A 12 6.90 9.87 -4.19
N ASN A 13 8.12 9.72 -3.65
CA ASN A 13 8.54 10.38 -2.42
C ASN A 13 8.60 11.90 -2.58
N SER A 14 9.07 12.39 -3.73
CA SER A 14 9.03 13.81 -4.07
C SER A 14 7.59 14.33 -4.10
N ALA A 15 6.70 13.65 -4.83
CA ALA A 15 5.29 14.03 -4.93
C ALA A 15 4.57 14.02 -3.58
N LEU A 16 4.84 13.02 -2.73
CA LEU A 16 4.27 12.95 -1.37
C LEU A 16 4.80 14.08 -0.49
N THR A 17 6.08 14.42 -0.62
CA THR A 17 6.69 15.53 0.12
C THR A 17 6.06 16.86 -0.27
N ASP A 18 5.92 17.10 -1.58
CA ASP A 18 5.30 18.32 -2.10
C ASP A 18 3.82 18.42 -1.67
N ALA A 19 3.08 17.32 -1.75
CA ALA A 19 1.69 17.28 -1.32
C ALA A 19 1.54 17.49 0.19
N ASP A 20 2.43 16.92 1.01
CA ASP A 20 2.39 17.04 2.46
C ASP A 20 2.70 18.49 2.93
N ASN A 21 3.60 19.17 2.22
CA ASN A 21 4.00 20.55 2.50
C ASN A 21 3.07 21.61 1.87
N ASN A 22 2.16 21.24 1.00
CA ASN A 22 1.27 22.19 0.32
C ASN A 22 -0.05 22.35 1.09
N ASP A 23 -0.27 23.50 1.71
CA ASP A 23 -1.47 23.78 2.51
C ASP A 23 -2.79 23.65 1.74
N SER A 24 -2.77 23.75 0.40
CA SER A 24 -3.94 23.55 -0.45
C SER A 24 -4.31 22.07 -0.63
N VAL A 25 -3.40 21.14 -0.36
CA VAL A 25 -3.65 19.70 -0.42
C VAL A 25 -4.11 19.21 0.95
N ARG A 26 -5.25 18.53 1.00
CA ARG A 26 -5.85 18.04 2.25
C ARG A 26 -5.93 16.53 2.34
N THR A 27 -5.95 15.86 1.18
CA THR A 27 -6.03 14.41 1.04
C THR A 27 -5.31 14.00 -0.23
N ILE A 28 -4.68 12.84 -0.23
CA ILE A 28 -3.92 12.30 -1.35
C ILE A 28 -4.62 11.03 -1.84
N ILE A 29 -4.72 10.85 -3.15
CA ILE A 29 -5.15 9.60 -3.77
C ILE A 29 -3.96 9.02 -4.50
N LEU A 30 -3.54 7.82 -4.14
CA LEU A 30 -2.55 7.04 -4.84
C LEU A 30 -3.25 5.99 -5.71
N THR A 31 -2.98 6.00 -7.01
CA THR A 31 -3.60 5.07 -7.95
C THR A 31 -2.61 4.63 -9.02
N GLY A 32 -2.90 3.51 -9.65
CA GLY A 32 -2.16 2.99 -10.79
C GLY A 32 -2.94 3.10 -12.09
N SER A 33 -2.89 2.05 -12.91
CA SER A 33 -3.69 1.87 -14.11
C SER A 33 -4.80 0.84 -13.88
N GLU A 34 -5.73 0.73 -14.83
CA GLU A 34 -6.78 -0.31 -14.79
C GLU A 34 -6.21 -1.74 -14.72
N LYS A 35 -5.03 -1.97 -15.31
CA LYS A 35 -4.38 -3.29 -15.33
C LYS A 35 -3.60 -3.61 -14.06
N ALA A 36 -3.01 -2.59 -13.44
CA ALA A 36 -2.23 -2.78 -12.23
C ALA A 36 -2.11 -1.48 -11.43
N PHE A 37 -2.32 -1.57 -10.15
CA PHE A 37 -1.89 -0.57 -9.19
C PHE A 37 -0.34 -0.56 -9.14
N ALA A 38 0.25 -1.67 -8.75
CA ALA A 38 1.69 -1.96 -8.86
C ALA A 38 1.92 -3.48 -8.77
N ALA A 39 2.73 -4.03 -9.68
CA ALA A 39 2.94 -5.48 -9.78
C ALA A 39 4.18 -5.99 -9.03
N GLY A 40 4.63 -5.26 -8.02
CA GLY A 40 5.78 -5.62 -7.19
C GLY A 40 7.07 -4.88 -7.55
N ALA A 41 8.15 -5.24 -6.87
CA ALA A 41 9.47 -4.68 -7.12
C ALA A 41 9.99 -5.03 -8.52
N ASP A 42 10.79 -4.15 -9.10
CA ASP A 42 11.43 -4.44 -10.40
C ASP A 42 12.51 -5.51 -10.22
N ILE A 43 12.19 -6.73 -10.69
CA ILE A 43 13.09 -7.90 -10.60
C ILE A 43 14.44 -7.61 -11.28
N LYS A 44 14.48 -6.78 -12.32
CA LYS A 44 15.73 -6.45 -13.03
C LYS A 44 16.70 -5.68 -12.14
N GLU A 45 16.19 -4.79 -11.29
CA GLU A 45 17.03 -4.11 -10.30
C GLU A 45 17.49 -5.04 -9.18
N MET A 46 16.69 -6.05 -8.84
CA MET A 46 17.00 -7.02 -7.78
C MET A 46 18.03 -8.07 -8.20
N ILE A 47 17.99 -8.56 -9.44
CA ILE A 47 18.88 -9.65 -9.93
C ILE A 47 20.36 -9.33 -9.73
N SER A 48 20.76 -8.06 -9.81
CA SER A 48 22.14 -7.62 -9.65
C SER A 48 22.58 -7.46 -8.20
N LYS A 49 21.70 -7.66 -7.24
CA LYS A 49 21.95 -7.43 -5.81
C LYS A 49 22.16 -8.73 -5.05
N SER A 50 23.14 -8.76 -4.17
CA SER A 50 23.31 -9.86 -3.22
C SER A 50 22.32 -9.73 -2.07
N PHE A 51 22.12 -10.83 -1.31
CA PHE A 51 21.35 -10.79 -0.05
C PHE A 51 21.89 -9.72 0.92
N VAL A 52 23.20 -9.58 0.98
CA VAL A 52 23.86 -8.56 1.81
C VAL A 52 23.51 -7.15 1.35
N ASP A 53 23.49 -6.89 0.05
CA ASP A 53 23.07 -5.59 -0.47
C ASP A 53 21.61 -5.27 -0.15
N MET A 54 20.73 -6.27 -0.26
CA MET A 54 19.31 -6.11 0.06
C MET A 54 19.09 -5.87 1.55
N PHE A 55 19.79 -6.61 2.42
CA PHE A 55 19.59 -6.58 3.86
C PHE A 55 20.32 -5.41 4.53
N TYR A 56 21.61 -5.21 4.24
CA TYR A 56 22.43 -4.18 4.91
C TYR A 56 22.18 -2.76 4.41
N LYS A 57 21.86 -2.60 3.11
CA LYS A 57 21.63 -1.27 2.53
C LYS A 57 20.17 -0.84 2.62
N ASN A 58 19.31 -1.66 3.25
CA ASN A 58 17.87 -1.39 3.34
C ASN A 58 17.29 -0.97 1.98
N PHE A 59 17.67 -1.73 0.92
CA PHE A 59 17.30 -1.43 -0.44
C PHE A 59 15.76 -1.30 -0.53
N PHE A 60 15.26 -0.14 -0.91
CA PHE A 60 13.85 0.26 -0.95
C PHE A 60 13.15 0.50 0.42
N SER A 61 13.68 0.12 1.58
CA SER A 61 12.92 0.28 2.83
C SER A 61 12.72 1.75 3.19
N ASN A 62 13.76 2.58 3.04
CA ASN A 62 13.69 4.01 3.33
C ASN A 62 12.71 4.75 2.41
N ASP A 63 12.49 4.24 1.19
CA ASP A 63 11.63 4.90 0.21
C ASP A 63 10.14 4.76 0.55
N LEU A 64 9.72 3.64 1.16
CA LEU A 64 8.34 3.44 1.57
C LEU A 64 8.02 4.04 2.95
N ASP A 65 9.02 4.37 3.75
CA ASP A 65 8.83 5.03 5.05
C ASP A 65 8.24 6.44 4.89
N ARG A 66 8.48 7.10 3.75
CA ARG A 66 7.90 8.40 3.44
C ARG A 66 6.36 8.36 3.41
N ILE A 67 5.77 7.26 2.94
CA ILE A 67 4.31 7.10 2.93
C ILE A 67 3.74 7.14 4.34
N GLN A 68 4.39 6.44 5.27
CA GLN A 68 3.99 6.44 6.69
C GLN A 68 4.28 7.78 7.37
N ALA A 69 5.35 8.47 6.97
CA ALA A 69 5.70 9.78 7.50
C ALA A 69 4.81 10.92 6.98
N THR A 70 4.07 10.71 5.88
CA THR A 70 3.12 11.70 5.35
C THR A 70 1.97 11.88 6.33
N ARG A 71 1.74 13.11 6.79
CA ARG A 71 0.73 13.41 7.81
C ARG A 71 -0.68 13.48 7.24
N LYS A 72 -0.83 13.87 5.97
CA LYS A 72 -2.13 13.97 5.30
C LYS A 72 -2.66 12.59 4.95
N PRO A 73 -4.00 12.38 4.97
CA PRO A 73 -4.61 11.11 4.58
C PRO A 73 -4.26 10.71 3.16
N ILE A 74 -3.90 9.42 2.97
CA ILE A 74 -3.60 8.81 1.68
C ILE A 74 -4.59 7.68 1.43
N ILE A 75 -5.33 7.75 0.34
CA ILE A 75 -6.27 6.72 -0.12
C ILE A 75 -5.59 5.94 -1.24
N ALA A 76 -5.46 4.62 -1.10
CA ALA A 76 -5.10 3.75 -2.22
C ALA A 76 -6.35 3.43 -3.04
N ALA A 77 -6.39 3.85 -4.31
CA ALA A 77 -7.42 3.47 -5.27
C ALA A 77 -6.86 2.38 -6.19
N VAL A 78 -7.21 1.13 -5.90
CA VAL A 78 -6.59 -0.06 -6.48
C VAL A 78 -7.48 -0.69 -7.53
N ALA A 79 -7.00 -0.75 -8.78
CA ALA A 79 -7.55 -1.57 -9.85
C ALA A 79 -6.50 -2.56 -10.36
N GLY A 80 -6.95 -3.71 -10.89
CA GLY A 80 -6.06 -4.74 -11.38
C GLY A 80 -5.11 -5.28 -10.31
N TYR A 81 -3.86 -5.52 -10.67
CA TYR A 81 -2.92 -6.18 -9.78
C TYR A 81 -2.24 -5.25 -8.78
N ALA A 82 -2.30 -5.62 -7.50
CA ALA A 82 -1.49 -5.09 -6.40
C ALA A 82 -0.74 -6.27 -5.79
N LEU A 83 0.49 -6.55 -6.24
CA LEU A 83 1.23 -7.77 -5.89
C LEU A 83 2.57 -7.44 -5.25
N GLY A 84 2.98 -8.26 -4.29
CA GLY A 84 4.25 -8.09 -3.57
C GLY A 84 4.41 -6.67 -3.03
N GLY A 85 5.52 -6.02 -3.37
CA GLY A 85 5.75 -4.61 -3.01
C GLY A 85 4.61 -3.67 -3.37
N GLY A 86 3.84 -3.96 -4.44
CA GLY A 86 2.65 -3.18 -4.80
C GLY A 86 1.49 -3.37 -3.82
N CYS A 87 1.30 -4.57 -3.29
CA CYS A 87 0.35 -4.83 -2.21
C CYS A 87 0.82 -4.17 -0.90
N GLU A 88 2.12 -4.24 -0.61
CA GLU A 88 2.74 -3.58 0.54
C GLU A 88 2.58 -2.05 0.47
N LEU A 89 2.75 -1.46 -0.71
CA LEU A 89 2.52 -0.04 -0.97
C LEU A 89 1.05 0.35 -0.69
N ALA A 90 0.10 -0.44 -1.17
CA ALA A 90 -1.33 -0.21 -0.91
C ALA A 90 -1.65 -0.30 0.59
N MET A 91 -1.11 -1.29 1.30
CA MET A 91 -1.29 -1.48 2.75
C MET A 91 -0.66 -0.38 3.61
N ARG A 92 0.31 0.37 3.08
CA ARG A 92 0.91 1.53 3.77
C ARG A 92 0.10 2.81 3.62
N CYS A 93 -0.84 2.86 2.68
CA CYS A 93 -1.84 3.92 2.65
C CYS A 93 -2.81 3.78 3.83
N ASP A 94 -3.59 4.81 4.12
CA ASP A 94 -4.46 4.79 5.31
C ASP A 94 -5.65 3.86 5.16
N PHE A 95 -6.16 3.70 3.95
CA PHE A 95 -7.12 2.67 3.58
C PHE A 95 -7.17 2.47 2.06
N ILE A 96 -7.76 1.32 1.67
CA ILE A 96 -7.85 0.90 0.28
C ILE A 96 -9.32 0.95 -0.19
N LEU A 97 -9.56 1.62 -1.31
CA LEU A 97 -10.74 1.44 -2.14
C LEU A 97 -10.33 0.58 -3.34
N ALA A 98 -11.05 -0.49 -3.59
CA ALA A 98 -10.71 -1.41 -4.67
C ALA A 98 -11.77 -1.42 -5.77
N ALA A 99 -11.32 -1.51 -7.02
CA ALA A 99 -12.18 -1.96 -8.10
C ALA A 99 -12.52 -3.44 -7.93
N ASP A 100 -13.65 -3.88 -8.44
CA ASP A 100 -14.06 -5.30 -8.51
C ASP A 100 -13.04 -6.17 -9.26
N SER A 101 -12.28 -5.56 -10.18
CA SER A 101 -11.17 -6.20 -10.91
C SER A 101 -9.89 -6.37 -10.10
N ALA A 102 -9.79 -5.79 -8.89
CA ALA A 102 -8.55 -5.79 -8.10
C ALA A 102 -8.15 -7.19 -7.63
N LYS A 103 -6.84 -7.45 -7.65
CA LYS A 103 -6.21 -8.67 -7.14
C LYS A 103 -5.05 -8.30 -6.25
N PHE A 104 -5.05 -8.83 -5.03
CA PHE A 104 -4.04 -8.60 -4.01
C PHE A 104 -3.25 -9.89 -3.76
N GLY A 105 -1.94 -9.79 -3.55
CA GLY A 105 -1.14 -10.99 -3.28
C GLY A 105 0.26 -10.67 -2.79
N GLN A 106 0.88 -11.68 -2.18
CA GLN A 106 2.28 -11.68 -1.76
C GLN A 106 2.98 -12.90 -2.38
N PRO A 107 3.28 -12.86 -3.71
CA PRO A 107 3.75 -14.02 -4.45
C PRO A 107 5.27 -14.24 -4.37
N GLU A 108 5.98 -13.58 -3.46
CA GLU A 108 7.44 -13.59 -3.34
C GLU A 108 8.01 -14.99 -3.16
N ILE A 109 7.25 -15.90 -2.53
CA ILE A 109 7.64 -17.30 -2.34
C ILE A 109 7.91 -18.01 -3.66
N ASN A 110 7.23 -17.63 -4.75
CA ASN A 110 7.46 -18.18 -6.09
C ASN A 110 8.84 -17.82 -6.66
N LEU A 111 9.50 -16.81 -6.09
CA LEU A 111 10.85 -16.37 -6.42
C LEU A 111 11.88 -16.87 -5.38
N GLY A 112 11.45 -17.64 -4.37
CA GLY A 112 12.31 -18.11 -3.28
C GLY A 112 12.72 -17.02 -2.30
N VAL A 113 11.96 -15.91 -2.24
CA VAL A 113 12.20 -14.80 -1.32
C VAL A 113 10.95 -14.53 -0.48
N MET A 114 11.07 -13.64 0.49
CA MET A 114 9.95 -13.19 1.33
C MET A 114 9.62 -11.74 1.05
N ALA A 115 8.43 -11.30 1.46
CA ALA A 115 8.00 -9.90 1.39
C ALA A 115 9.00 -8.99 2.13
N GLY A 116 9.47 -7.94 1.46
CA GLY A 116 10.59 -7.10 1.92
C GLY A 116 10.18 -5.74 2.50
N PHE A 117 8.95 -5.29 2.25
CA PHE A 117 8.48 -3.96 2.67
C PHE A 117 7.46 -3.99 3.81
N GLY A 118 7.51 -5.04 4.64
CA GLY A 118 6.64 -5.21 5.80
C GLY A 118 5.36 -6.00 5.51
N GLY A 119 5.25 -6.66 4.35
CA GLY A 119 4.07 -7.44 3.98
C GLY A 119 3.71 -8.52 4.98
N THR A 120 4.69 -9.19 5.56
CA THR A 120 4.46 -10.21 6.59
C THR A 120 3.80 -9.64 7.85
N GLN A 121 4.14 -8.42 8.24
CA GLN A 121 3.56 -7.74 9.40
C GLN A 121 2.23 -7.07 9.04
N LEU A 122 2.18 -6.34 7.92
CA LEU A 122 1.00 -5.57 7.52
C LEU A 122 -0.16 -6.48 7.15
N LEU A 123 0.05 -7.47 6.28
CA LEU A 123 -1.02 -8.35 5.83
C LEU A 123 -1.66 -9.10 7.00
N SER A 124 -0.85 -9.60 7.95
CA SER A 124 -1.37 -10.32 9.12
C SER A 124 -2.23 -9.45 10.04
N LYS A 125 -1.97 -8.13 10.09
CA LYS A 125 -2.79 -7.18 10.86
C LYS A 125 -4.15 -6.93 10.21
N PHE A 126 -4.19 -6.88 8.88
CA PHE A 126 -5.44 -6.64 8.14
C PHE A 126 -6.32 -7.88 8.06
N VAL A 127 -5.76 -9.04 7.68
CA VAL A 127 -6.55 -10.23 7.32
C VAL A 127 -6.45 -11.36 8.36
N GLY A 128 -5.70 -11.14 9.42
CA GLY A 128 -5.42 -12.14 10.44
C GLY A 128 -4.35 -13.16 10.02
N LYS A 129 -3.77 -13.84 11.02
CA LYS A 129 -2.62 -14.74 10.86
C LYS A 129 -2.89 -15.87 9.85
N SER A 130 -4.05 -16.51 9.93
CA SER A 130 -4.33 -17.71 9.14
C SER A 130 -4.33 -17.43 7.63
N LYS A 131 -5.03 -16.36 7.22
CA LYS A 131 -5.12 -15.97 5.82
C LYS A 131 -3.79 -15.40 5.29
N ALA A 132 -3.11 -14.58 6.10
CA ALA A 132 -1.80 -14.07 5.74
C ALA A 132 -0.79 -15.20 5.54
N MET A 133 -0.78 -16.20 6.43
CA MET A 133 0.09 -17.36 6.33
C MET A 133 -0.15 -18.16 5.04
N GLU A 134 -1.43 -18.44 4.72
CA GLU A 134 -1.81 -19.11 3.49
C GLU A 134 -1.31 -18.34 2.25
N MET A 135 -1.57 -17.03 2.18
CA MET A 135 -1.17 -16.20 1.04
C MET A 135 0.34 -16.16 0.86
N HIS A 136 1.10 -15.94 1.93
CA HIS A 136 2.57 -15.90 1.85
C HIS A 136 3.20 -17.25 1.50
N LEU A 137 2.67 -18.36 2.04
CA LEU A 137 3.25 -19.69 1.85
C LEU A 137 2.86 -20.33 0.52
N THR A 138 1.71 -19.96 -0.05
CA THR A 138 1.24 -20.50 -1.34
C THR A 138 1.49 -19.54 -2.50
N GLY A 139 1.68 -18.24 -2.23
CA GLY A 139 1.79 -17.20 -3.26
C GLY A 139 0.47 -16.95 -4.00
N ARG A 140 -0.68 -17.41 -3.44
CA ARG A 140 -1.98 -17.17 -4.07
C ARG A 140 -2.40 -15.70 -4.00
N ASN A 141 -3.23 -15.31 -4.95
CA ASN A 141 -3.89 -14.01 -4.92
C ASN A 141 -5.25 -14.09 -4.22
N MET A 142 -5.67 -12.96 -3.70
CA MET A 142 -6.99 -12.66 -3.14
C MET A 142 -7.72 -11.72 -4.10
N ASP A 143 -8.99 -11.99 -4.40
CA ASP A 143 -9.80 -11.06 -5.18
C ASP A 143 -10.34 -9.90 -4.31
N ALA A 144 -11.00 -8.94 -4.97
CA ALA A 144 -11.50 -7.74 -4.31
C ALA A 144 -12.54 -8.06 -3.23
N GLU A 145 -13.47 -8.99 -3.49
CA GLU A 145 -14.49 -9.37 -2.53
C GLU A 145 -13.90 -10.08 -1.31
N GLU A 146 -12.96 -11.00 -1.52
CA GLU A 146 -12.25 -11.66 -0.42
C GLU A 146 -11.46 -10.64 0.40
N ALA A 147 -10.83 -9.66 -0.25
CA ALA A 147 -10.07 -8.60 0.39
C ALA A 147 -10.95 -7.71 1.28
N GLU A 148 -12.15 -7.34 0.81
CA GLU A 148 -13.12 -6.58 1.60
C GLU A 148 -13.62 -7.40 2.81
N ARG A 149 -14.08 -8.65 2.58
CA ARG A 149 -14.54 -9.53 3.67
C ARG A 149 -13.46 -9.81 4.72
N SER A 150 -12.21 -9.77 4.33
CA SER A 150 -11.07 -10.02 5.22
C SER A 150 -10.55 -8.78 5.94
N GLY A 151 -11.04 -7.59 5.59
CA GLY A 151 -10.63 -6.33 6.21
C GLY A 151 -9.40 -5.67 5.58
N LEU A 152 -8.86 -6.20 4.47
CA LEU A 152 -7.78 -5.56 3.73
C LEU A 152 -8.28 -4.31 2.99
N VAL A 153 -9.46 -4.38 2.41
CA VAL A 153 -10.09 -3.33 1.60
C VAL A 153 -11.27 -2.76 2.37
N SER A 154 -11.37 -1.44 2.40
CA SER A 154 -12.49 -0.73 3.04
C SER A 154 -13.80 -0.90 2.28
N ARG A 155 -13.73 -0.92 0.96
CA ARG A 155 -14.91 -1.01 0.09
C ARG A 155 -14.52 -1.40 -1.34
N VAL A 156 -15.35 -2.24 -1.97
CA VAL A 156 -15.27 -2.57 -3.39
C VAL A 156 -16.29 -1.75 -4.19
N VAL A 157 -15.88 -1.30 -5.37
CA VAL A 157 -16.72 -0.53 -6.29
C VAL A 157 -16.51 -1.01 -7.74
N PRO A 158 -17.45 -0.77 -8.68
CA PRO A 158 -17.21 -1.03 -10.09
C PRO A 158 -15.94 -0.31 -10.60
N ALA A 159 -15.18 -0.96 -11.50
CA ALA A 159 -13.88 -0.45 -11.95
C ALA A 159 -13.99 0.95 -12.57
N GLU A 160 -15.06 1.21 -13.34
CA GLU A 160 -15.35 2.50 -13.96
C GLU A 160 -15.63 3.62 -12.97
N ASP A 161 -16.09 3.29 -11.77
CA ASP A 161 -16.43 4.27 -10.73
C ASP A 161 -15.28 4.50 -9.74
N LEU A 162 -14.19 3.72 -9.77
CA LEU A 162 -13.14 3.73 -8.74
C LEU A 162 -12.60 5.14 -8.43
N LEU A 163 -12.16 5.87 -9.45
CA LEU A 163 -11.60 7.21 -9.24
C LEU A 163 -12.63 8.25 -8.83
N LYS A 164 -13.86 8.11 -9.31
CA LYS A 164 -14.97 8.97 -8.92
C LYS A 164 -15.29 8.80 -7.44
N GLU A 165 -15.38 7.55 -6.98
CA GLU A 165 -15.63 7.22 -5.57
C GLU A 165 -14.45 7.62 -4.67
N ALA A 166 -13.20 7.39 -5.11
CA ALA A 166 -12.03 7.82 -4.37
C ALA A 166 -12.00 9.35 -4.19
N LYS A 167 -12.30 10.11 -5.24
CA LYS A 167 -12.42 11.56 -5.18
C LYS A 167 -13.56 12.01 -4.26
N ALA A 168 -14.72 11.36 -4.33
CA ALA A 168 -15.85 11.70 -3.47
C ALA A 168 -15.50 11.51 -1.98
N VAL A 169 -14.80 10.43 -1.65
CA VAL A 169 -14.30 10.20 -0.27
C VAL A 169 -13.23 11.23 0.10
N ALA A 170 -12.28 11.52 -0.79
CA ALA A 170 -11.23 12.50 -0.55
C ALA A 170 -11.82 13.89 -0.27
N TYR A 171 -12.83 14.33 -1.02
CA TYR A 171 -13.53 15.60 -0.78
C TYR A 171 -14.22 15.61 0.58
N LYS A 172 -14.90 14.52 0.96
CA LYS A 172 -15.52 14.42 2.31
C LYS A 172 -14.49 14.56 3.43
N ILE A 173 -13.30 14.00 3.26
CA ILE A 173 -12.19 14.17 4.21
C ILE A 173 -11.68 15.61 4.18
N ALA A 174 -11.53 16.20 2.99
CA ALA A 174 -11.02 17.56 2.82
C ALA A 174 -11.91 18.64 3.45
N GLU A 175 -13.22 18.38 3.59
CA GLU A 175 -14.16 19.25 4.30
C GLU A 175 -13.98 19.23 5.84
N LYS A 176 -13.26 18.25 6.37
CA LYS A 176 -13.08 18.13 7.83
C LYS A 176 -11.91 18.96 8.33
N SER A 177 -11.80 19.13 9.64
CA SER A 177 -10.63 19.77 10.26
C SER A 177 -9.35 19.01 9.92
N MET A 178 -8.38 19.67 9.29
CA MET A 178 -7.10 19.06 8.94
C MET A 178 -6.37 18.54 10.19
N LEU A 179 -6.35 19.32 11.27
CA LEU A 179 -5.71 18.88 12.52
C LEU A 179 -6.36 17.60 13.07
N SER A 180 -7.69 17.52 12.99
CA SER A 180 -8.40 16.31 13.45
C SER A 180 -8.14 15.10 12.56
N THR A 181 -8.12 15.27 11.24
CA THR A 181 -7.84 14.16 10.33
C THR A 181 -6.41 13.63 10.50
N MET A 182 -5.43 14.52 10.64
CA MET A 182 -4.04 14.15 10.90
C MET A 182 -3.89 13.47 12.28
N GLY A 183 -4.53 13.99 13.32
CA GLY A 183 -4.51 13.40 14.66
C GLY A 183 -5.16 12.03 14.72
N ILE A 184 -6.27 11.81 14.00
CA ILE A 184 -6.93 10.49 13.89
C ILE A 184 -6.00 9.49 13.21
N LYS A 185 -5.40 9.86 12.06
CA LYS A 185 -4.44 9.02 11.34
C LYS A 185 -3.27 8.61 12.25
N GLU A 186 -2.64 9.58 12.91
CA GLU A 186 -1.52 9.34 13.82
C GLU A 186 -1.91 8.40 14.97
N SER A 187 -3.06 8.65 15.62
CA SER A 187 -3.55 7.84 16.74
C SER A 187 -3.82 6.39 16.34
N ILE A 188 -4.41 6.15 15.16
CA ILE A 188 -4.67 4.80 14.65
C ILE A 188 -3.34 4.10 14.35
N ASN A 189 -2.41 4.78 13.68
CA ASN A 189 -1.11 4.19 13.32
C ASN A 189 -0.27 3.87 14.58
N LEU A 190 -0.27 4.74 15.60
CA LEU A 190 0.40 4.47 16.87
C LEU A 190 -0.19 3.25 17.59
N SER A 191 -1.51 3.08 17.58
CA SER A 191 -2.15 1.92 18.21
C SER A 191 -1.73 0.60 17.54
N LEU A 192 -1.54 0.61 16.23
CA LEU A 192 -1.07 -0.56 15.47
C LEU A 192 0.40 -0.91 15.78
N ILE A 193 1.23 0.05 16.16
CA ILE A 193 2.61 -0.18 16.57
C ILE A 193 2.66 -0.78 17.98
N HIS A 194 1.89 -0.25 18.91
CA HIS A 194 1.92 -0.69 20.32
C HIS A 194 1.34 -2.08 20.55
N ILE A 195 0.37 -2.54 19.74
CA ILE A 195 -0.19 -3.90 19.84
C ILE A 195 0.85 -4.98 19.43
N SER A 196 1.91 -4.60 18.74
CA SER A 196 2.97 -5.53 18.29
C SER A 196 4.22 -5.55 19.17
N SER A 197 4.24 -4.81 20.27
CA SER A 197 5.33 -4.88 21.25
C SER A 197 4.96 -5.91 22.33
N PRO A 198 5.78 -6.96 22.55
CA PRO A 198 5.59 -7.90 23.66
C PRO A 198 5.73 -7.23 25.02
#